data_8b5e700d68f23f1d3f76ba9b2863b702
#
_entry.id   8b5e700d68f23f1d3f76ba9b2863b702
#
_cell.length_a   1.000
_cell.length_b   1.000
_cell.length_c   1.000
_cell.angle_alpha   90.00
_cell.angle_beta   90.00
_cell.angle_gamma   90.00
#
_symmetry.space_group_name_H-M   'P 1'
#
loop_
_entity.id
_entity.type
_entity.pdbx_description
1 polymer ?
#
loop_
_entity_poly.entity_id
_entity_poly.type
_entity_poly.pdbx_seq_one_letter_code
_entity_poly.pdbx_strand_id
1 'polypeptide(L)'
;TDHTLAIEQKQVVLYQGNFATYEAQKSRQDAFEEEQDARLKKEAARLKSVATDRMAWAQASENDKHGNPHVKNSGKQANKNNSKLVAKMMRRAKSAERRRDRQLAATEGLRQTMEHIAPLTLTPLATHYPVLLHVQDLTLQYPGGQPLFHPLSFELKPGERLALLGPNGSGKSSLLAYLTGHFAGTHTGSVDHPQLKVSTLKQQTTLTGTLADLATDQQLNLNALLNTLKKLGLPRDVFHTPIEQLSMGQQRKVALAQSLITPAQLFIWDEPLNYLDVFNQDQLLTLIQQTHPTLLVVEHDQHFIDQIATKQVTLTPSS
;
A
#
# COMPACT_ATOMS: atom_id res chain seq x y z
N THR A 1 -4.24 -2.20 -28.45
CA THR A 1 -5.62 -1.91 -28.00
C THR A 1 -5.90 -0.43 -28.22
N ASP A 2 -7.04 -0.13 -28.86
CA ASP A 2 -7.41 1.25 -29.20
C ASP A 2 -8.19 1.93 -28.06
N HIS A 3 -8.65 1.15 -27.10
CA HIS A 3 -9.42 1.62 -25.94
C HIS A 3 -9.13 0.78 -24.70
N THR A 4 -9.14 1.43 -23.53
CA THR A 4 -9.04 0.80 -22.22
C THR A 4 -10.33 1.02 -21.45
N LEU A 5 -10.96 -0.04 -20.93
CA LEU A 5 -12.10 0.02 -20.01
C LEU A 5 -11.58 -0.07 -18.58
N ALA A 6 -11.79 0.98 -17.80
CA ALA A 6 -11.49 0.98 -16.37
C ALA A 6 -12.79 0.88 -15.56
N ILE A 7 -12.77 0.06 -14.51
CA ILE A 7 -13.86 -0.01 -13.53
C ILE A 7 -13.43 0.82 -12.33
N GLU A 8 -13.96 2.04 -12.21
CA GLU A 8 -13.64 2.98 -11.14
C GLU A 8 -14.90 3.29 -10.32
N GLN A 9 -14.82 3.20 -9.01
CA GLN A 9 -15.89 3.61 -8.07
C GLN A 9 -17.30 3.15 -8.48
N LYS A 10 -17.46 1.88 -8.91
CA LYS A 10 -18.73 1.27 -9.38
C LYS A 10 -19.20 1.81 -10.74
N GLN A 11 -18.38 2.50 -11.49
CA GLN A 11 -18.64 2.95 -12.86
C GLN A 11 -17.61 2.35 -13.82
N VAL A 12 -18.04 2.13 -15.06
CA VAL A 12 -17.15 1.70 -16.14
C VAL A 12 -16.83 2.93 -16.98
N VAL A 13 -15.53 3.29 -17.01
CA VAL A 13 -15.05 4.44 -17.79
C VAL A 13 -14.25 3.94 -18.99
N LEU A 14 -14.55 4.47 -20.17
CA LEU A 14 -13.84 4.15 -21.41
C LEU A 14 -12.76 5.21 -21.64
N TYR A 15 -11.52 4.79 -21.68
CA TYR A 15 -10.37 5.61 -22.08
C TYR A 15 -9.94 5.31 -23.51
N GLN A 16 -9.66 6.34 -24.28
CA GLN A 16 -9.14 6.18 -25.63
C GLN A 16 -7.61 5.99 -25.56
N GLY A 17 -7.13 4.87 -26.06
CA GLY A 17 -5.71 4.50 -26.08
C GLY A 17 -5.43 3.19 -25.35
N ASN A 18 -4.16 2.81 -25.36
CA ASN A 18 -3.67 1.62 -24.68
C ASN A 18 -3.53 1.89 -23.15
N PHE A 19 -3.18 0.85 -22.41
CA PHE A 19 -3.04 0.92 -20.95
C PHE A 19 -2.03 2.00 -20.51
N ALA A 20 -0.90 2.14 -21.17
CA ALA A 20 0.08 3.19 -20.86
C ALA A 20 -0.48 4.61 -21.04
N THR A 21 -1.38 4.81 -22.00
CA THR A 21 -2.08 6.09 -22.19
C THR A 21 -3.06 6.36 -21.05
N TYR A 22 -3.81 5.33 -20.62
CA TYR A 22 -4.68 5.39 -19.46
C TYR A 22 -3.90 5.75 -18.19
N GLU A 23 -2.80 5.05 -17.91
CA GLU A 23 -1.95 5.27 -16.75
C GLU A 23 -1.39 6.70 -16.72
N ALA A 24 -0.90 7.21 -17.85
CA ALA A 24 -0.42 8.58 -17.96
C ALA A 24 -1.54 9.63 -17.76
N GLN A 25 -2.76 9.36 -18.23
CA GLN A 25 -3.91 10.24 -18.01
C GLN A 25 -4.37 10.20 -16.55
N LYS A 26 -4.42 9.02 -15.96
CA LYS A 26 -4.80 8.81 -14.56
C LYS A 26 -3.81 9.50 -13.62
N SER A 27 -2.51 9.30 -13.82
CA SER A 27 -1.46 9.95 -13.03
C SER A 27 -1.54 11.49 -13.10
N ARG A 28 -1.86 12.06 -14.25
CA ARG A 28 -2.08 13.51 -14.39
C ARG A 28 -3.33 13.98 -13.67
N GLN A 29 -4.40 13.21 -13.71
CA GLN A 29 -5.64 13.51 -13.02
C GLN A 29 -5.43 13.46 -11.51
N ASP A 30 -4.78 12.41 -11.01
CA ASP A 30 -4.48 12.24 -9.57
C ASP A 30 -3.58 13.37 -9.06
N ALA A 31 -2.53 13.75 -9.80
CA ALA A 31 -1.67 14.89 -9.46
C ALA A 31 -2.44 16.22 -9.42
N PHE A 32 -3.37 16.43 -10.36
CA PHE A 32 -4.23 17.62 -10.37
C PHE A 32 -5.18 17.64 -9.16
N GLU A 33 -5.78 16.50 -8.82
CA GLU A 33 -6.66 16.36 -7.67
C GLU A 33 -5.90 16.57 -6.35
N GLU A 34 -4.66 16.06 -6.23
CA GLU A 34 -3.78 16.31 -5.09
C GLU A 34 -3.45 17.80 -4.91
N GLU A 35 -3.15 18.49 -6.00
CA GLU A 35 -2.90 19.94 -5.95
C GLU A 35 -4.15 20.70 -5.51
N GLN A 36 -5.33 20.33 -6.00
CA GLN A 36 -6.60 20.92 -5.59
C GLN A 36 -6.90 20.65 -4.11
N ASP A 37 -6.71 19.44 -3.60
CA ASP A 37 -6.90 19.10 -2.19
C ASP A 37 -5.93 19.88 -1.30
N ALA A 38 -4.65 20.01 -1.68
CA ALA A 38 -3.67 20.81 -0.98
C ALA A 38 -4.05 22.30 -0.94
N ARG A 39 -4.57 22.86 -2.04
CA ARG A 39 -5.10 24.22 -2.11
C ARG A 39 -6.29 24.42 -1.18
N LEU A 40 -7.27 23.50 -1.23
CA LEU A 40 -8.46 23.56 -0.38
C LEU A 40 -8.13 23.44 1.10
N LYS A 41 -7.18 22.56 1.47
CA LYS A 41 -6.68 22.44 2.85
C LYS A 41 -6.05 23.75 3.34
N LYS A 42 -5.21 24.37 2.51
CA LYS A 42 -4.54 25.64 2.84
C LYS A 42 -5.55 26.78 3.00
N GLU A 43 -6.56 26.84 2.15
CA GLU A 43 -7.63 27.84 2.22
C GLU A 43 -8.54 27.63 3.43
N ALA A 44 -8.91 26.37 3.73
CA ALA A 44 -9.68 26.01 4.92
C ALA A 44 -8.92 26.37 6.22
N ALA A 45 -7.61 26.12 6.29
CA ALA A 45 -6.77 26.50 7.43
C ALA A 45 -6.73 28.03 7.60
N ARG A 46 -6.57 28.78 6.50
CA ARG A 46 -6.60 30.25 6.51
C ARG A 46 -7.94 30.80 6.98
N LEU A 47 -9.06 30.23 6.49
CA LEU A 47 -10.38 30.67 6.91
C LEU A 47 -10.66 30.36 8.39
N LYS A 48 -10.16 29.22 8.89
CA LYS A 48 -10.22 28.87 10.31
C LYS A 48 -9.48 29.89 11.19
N SER A 49 -8.25 30.24 10.84
CA SER A 49 -7.48 31.27 11.55
C SER A 49 -8.22 32.62 11.58
N VAL A 50 -8.68 33.09 10.42
CA VAL A 50 -9.44 34.36 10.34
C VAL A 50 -10.74 34.33 11.16
N ALA A 51 -11.43 33.18 11.21
CA ALA A 51 -12.64 33.06 12.02
C ALA A 51 -12.31 33.07 13.52
N THR A 52 -11.24 32.39 13.94
CA THR A 52 -10.77 32.35 15.34
C THR A 52 -10.34 33.75 15.82
N ASP A 53 -9.54 34.45 15.03
CA ASP A 53 -9.08 35.84 15.34
C ASP A 53 -10.26 36.80 15.48
N ARG A 54 -11.27 36.69 14.61
CA ARG A 54 -12.47 37.52 14.67
C ARG A 54 -13.37 37.21 15.86
N MET A 55 -13.48 35.94 16.26
CA MET A 55 -14.20 35.53 17.48
C MET A 55 -13.48 36.06 18.73
N ALA A 56 -12.16 35.87 18.83
CA ALA A 56 -11.35 36.35 19.94
C ALA A 56 -11.47 37.87 20.10
N TRP A 57 -11.42 38.64 18.99
CA TRP A 57 -11.61 40.08 18.98
C TRP A 57 -13.02 40.49 19.41
N ALA A 58 -14.06 39.79 18.91
CA ALA A 58 -15.44 40.05 19.31
C ALA A 58 -15.67 39.80 20.82
N GLN A 59 -15.07 38.76 21.35
CA GLN A 59 -15.14 38.43 22.78
C GLN A 59 -14.39 39.41 23.66
N ALA A 60 -13.19 39.84 23.25
CA ALA A 60 -12.44 40.90 23.92
C ALA A 60 -13.20 42.22 23.94
N SER A 61 -13.84 42.59 22.81
CA SER A 61 -14.67 43.76 22.67
C SER A 61 -15.97 43.76 23.49
N GLU A 62 -16.47 42.54 23.83
CA GLU A 62 -17.65 42.35 24.68
C GLU A 62 -17.27 42.40 26.18
N ASN A 63 -16.10 41.85 26.54
CA ASN A 63 -15.54 41.97 27.89
C ASN A 63 -15.19 43.41 28.29
N ASP A 64 -14.73 44.24 27.34
CA ASP A 64 -14.50 45.68 27.57
C ASP A 64 -15.78 46.47 27.88
N LYS A 65 -16.96 45.92 27.53
CA LYS A 65 -18.24 46.54 27.89
C LYS A 65 -18.60 46.37 29.36
N HIS A 66 -18.01 45.43 30.06
CA HIS A 66 -18.27 45.15 31.48
C HIS A 66 -17.15 45.67 32.43
N GLY A 67 -16.13 46.34 31.88
CA GLY A 67 -14.98 46.81 32.65
C GLY A 67 -15.03 48.30 33.02
N ASN A 68 -15.21 48.58 34.27
CA ASN A 68 -14.99 49.78 35.06
C ASN A 68 -16.21 50.65 35.41
N PRO A 69 -16.79 50.53 36.61
CA PRO A 69 -17.94 51.32 37.05
C PRO A 69 -17.62 52.79 37.39
N HIS A 70 -16.41 53.29 37.23
CA HIS A 70 -15.99 54.63 37.65
C HIS A 70 -15.90 55.71 36.54
N VAL A 71 -16.27 55.40 35.31
CA VAL A 71 -16.33 56.41 34.25
C VAL A 71 -17.79 56.80 34.00
N LYS A 72 -18.24 57.85 34.65
CA LYS A 72 -19.55 58.48 34.43
C LYS A 72 -19.52 59.32 33.11
N ASN A 73 -20.55 59.03 32.28
CA ASN A 73 -21.11 59.94 31.28
C ASN A 73 -20.32 60.31 30.04
N SER A 74 -20.41 59.45 29.03
CA SER A 74 -20.68 59.97 27.65
C SER A 74 -20.94 58.73 26.73
N GLY A 75 -22.13 58.14 26.83
CA GLY A 75 -22.13 56.85 26.20
C GLY A 75 -23.40 56.25 25.62
N LYS A 76 -24.57 56.87 25.64
CA LYS A 76 -25.76 56.21 25.04
C LYS A 76 -25.69 56.11 23.52
N GLN A 77 -25.00 57.03 22.84
CA GLN A 77 -24.85 57.02 21.38
C GLN A 77 -23.71 56.10 20.90
N ALA A 78 -22.58 56.10 21.65
CA ALA A 78 -21.44 55.24 21.36
C ALA A 78 -21.77 53.72 21.55
N ASN A 79 -22.58 53.39 22.55
CA ASN A 79 -22.98 52.01 22.85
C ASN A 79 -23.89 51.38 21.79
N LYS A 80 -24.75 52.16 21.13
CA LYS A 80 -25.61 51.71 20.02
C LYS A 80 -24.82 51.43 18.74
N ASN A 81 -23.76 52.19 18.48
CA ASN A 81 -22.90 51.98 17.31
C ASN A 81 -21.95 50.77 17.51
N ASN A 82 -21.45 50.56 18.74
CA ASN A 82 -20.64 49.38 19.06
C ASN A 82 -21.44 48.08 18.98
N SER A 83 -22.71 48.05 19.45
CA SER A 83 -23.54 46.85 19.34
C SER A 83 -23.89 46.52 17.88
N LYS A 84 -24.09 47.48 17.01
CA LYS A 84 -24.27 47.28 15.57
C LYS A 84 -23.00 46.78 14.90
N LEU A 85 -21.83 47.27 15.31
CA LEU A 85 -20.55 46.82 14.79
C LEU A 85 -20.24 45.37 15.20
N VAL A 86 -20.47 45.03 16.45
CA VAL A 86 -20.32 43.65 16.98
C VAL A 86 -21.27 42.71 16.29
N ALA A 87 -22.55 43.08 16.11
CA ALA A 87 -23.52 42.27 15.37
C ALA A 87 -23.13 42.06 13.88
N LYS A 88 -22.57 43.10 13.24
CA LYS A 88 -22.04 42.98 11.86
C LYS A 88 -20.81 42.05 11.79
N MET A 89 -19.95 42.10 12.79
CA MET A 89 -18.78 41.21 12.87
C MET A 89 -19.17 39.75 13.15
N MET A 90 -20.12 39.51 14.06
CA MET A 90 -20.65 38.17 14.30
C MET A 90 -21.32 37.58 13.04
N ARG A 91 -22.08 38.37 12.28
CA ARG A 91 -22.63 37.93 10.99
C ARG A 91 -21.52 37.56 9.98
N ARG A 92 -20.44 38.34 9.93
CA ARG A 92 -19.28 38.06 9.07
C ARG A 92 -18.50 36.81 9.52
N ALA A 93 -18.32 36.61 10.84
CA ALA A 93 -17.71 35.42 11.39
C ALA A 93 -18.54 34.16 11.07
N LYS A 94 -19.87 34.21 11.28
CA LYS A 94 -20.79 33.13 10.96
C LYS A 94 -20.86 32.81 9.44
N SER A 95 -20.73 33.85 8.59
CA SER A 95 -20.62 33.69 7.14
C SER A 95 -19.28 33.02 6.72
N ALA A 96 -18.17 33.37 7.38
CA ALA A 96 -16.88 32.75 7.15
C ALA A 96 -16.87 31.26 7.62
N GLU A 97 -17.52 30.98 8.75
CA GLU A 97 -17.70 29.64 9.28
C GLU A 97 -18.53 28.76 8.32
N ARG A 98 -19.64 29.26 7.81
CA ARG A 98 -20.46 28.55 6.79
C ARG A 98 -19.69 28.31 5.48
N ARG A 99 -18.83 29.25 5.06
CA ARG A 99 -17.96 29.05 3.91
C ARG A 99 -16.93 27.96 4.17
N ARG A 100 -16.30 27.97 5.36
CA ARG A 100 -15.39 26.94 5.80
C ARG A 100 -16.05 25.56 5.76
N ASP A 101 -17.26 25.43 6.35
CA ASP A 101 -17.97 24.16 6.43
C ASP A 101 -18.35 23.63 5.03
N ARG A 102 -18.73 24.52 4.11
CA ARG A 102 -18.95 24.13 2.70
C ARG A 102 -17.66 23.67 2.01
N GLN A 103 -16.54 24.32 2.26
CA GLN A 103 -15.25 23.93 1.69
C GLN A 103 -14.73 22.64 2.31
N LEU A 104 -14.90 22.43 3.62
CA LEU A 104 -14.59 21.16 4.28
C LEU A 104 -15.44 20.02 3.71
N ALA A 105 -16.74 20.24 3.51
CA ALA A 105 -17.61 19.24 2.89
C ALA A 105 -17.22 18.94 1.43
N ALA A 106 -16.77 19.96 0.66
CA ALA A 106 -16.25 19.76 -0.69
C ALA A 106 -14.91 19.00 -0.67
N THR A 107 -14.04 19.29 0.31
CA THR A 107 -12.76 18.59 0.50
C THR A 107 -12.98 17.15 0.95
N GLU A 108 -13.96 16.90 1.82
CA GLU A 108 -14.35 15.52 2.20
C GLU A 108 -14.95 14.75 1.02
N GLY A 109 -15.73 15.39 0.17
CA GLY A 109 -16.23 14.80 -1.08
C GLY A 109 -15.10 14.44 -2.04
N LEU A 110 -14.11 15.32 -2.23
CA LEU A 110 -12.91 15.04 -3.02
C LEU A 110 -12.05 13.93 -2.37
N ARG A 111 -11.89 13.94 -1.04
CA ARG A 111 -11.18 12.88 -0.31
C ARG A 111 -11.83 11.50 -0.41
N GLN A 112 -13.16 11.44 -0.55
CA GLN A 112 -13.87 10.19 -0.84
C GLN A 112 -13.64 9.73 -2.28
N THR A 113 -13.30 10.67 -3.18
CA THR A 113 -12.98 10.38 -4.59
C THR A 113 -11.51 9.97 -4.76
N MET A 114 -10.62 10.55 -3.95
CA MET A 114 -9.21 10.14 -3.88
C MET A 114 -9.08 8.98 -2.89
N GLU A 115 -8.89 7.78 -3.39
CA GLU A 115 -8.41 6.66 -2.59
C GLU A 115 -6.97 6.95 -2.12
N HIS A 116 -6.80 7.79 -1.10
CA HIS A 116 -5.52 7.92 -0.39
C HIS A 116 -5.24 6.64 0.39
N ILE A 117 -4.81 5.62 -0.31
CA ILE A 117 -4.36 4.40 0.32
C ILE A 117 -2.92 4.66 0.77
N ALA A 118 -2.72 4.65 2.09
CA ALA A 118 -1.40 4.81 2.68
C ALA A 118 -0.43 3.76 2.09
N PRO A 119 0.84 4.10 1.83
CA PRO A 119 1.79 3.19 1.19
C PRO A 119 1.96 1.89 1.99
N LEU A 120 2.21 0.80 1.27
CA LEU A 120 2.56 -0.48 1.87
C LEU A 120 3.88 -0.34 2.65
N THR A 121 4.09 -1.22 3.61
CA THR A 121 5.32 -1.25 4.41
C THR A 121 5.89 -2.64 4.43
N LEU A 122 7.20 -2.75 4.34
CA LEU A 122 7.98 -3.96 4.47
C LEU A 122 9.09 -3.71 5.48
N THR A 123 9.41 -4.69 6.30
CA THR A 123 10.49 -4.58 7.29
C THR A 123 11.55 -5.65 7.04
N PRO A 124 12.49 -5.41 6.12
CA PRO A 124 13.61 -6.31 5.91
C PRO A 124 14.50 -6.35 7.16
N LEU A 125 14.85 -7.53 7.61
CA LEU A 125 15.80 -7.69 8.69
C LEU A 125 17.25 -7.55 8.16
N ALA A 126 18.06 -6.83 8.88
CA ALA A 126 19.49 -6.76 8.60
C ALA A 126 20.15 -8.14 8.76
N THR A 127 21.19 -8.40 8.01
CA THR A 127 22.00 -9.60 8.08
C THR A 127 23.49 -9.28 8.00
N HIS A 128 24.30 -10.08 8.65
CA HIS A 128 25.76 -9.99 8.58
C HIS A 128 26.38 -11.03 7.62
N TYR A 129 25.55 -11.90 7.06
CA TYR A 129 26.02 -12.91 6.11
C TYR A 129 26.30 -12.28 4.74
N PRO A 130 27.47 -12.54 4.11
CA PRO A 130 27.79 -11.98 2.80
C PRO A 130 26.97 -12.59 1.66
N VAL A 131 26.50 -13.82 1.82
CA VAL A 131 25.65 -14.55 0.89
C VAL A 131 24.52 -15.17 1.67
N LEU A 132 23.28 -15.03 1.20
CA LEU A 132 22.09 -15.60 1.84
C LEU A 132 21.70 -16.93 1.21
N LEU A 133 22.01 -17.13 -0.05
CA LEU A 133 21.72 -18.38 -0.76
C LEU A 133 22.84 -18.62 -1.79
N HIS A 134 23.47 -19.77 -1.71
CA HIS A 134 24.44 -20.25 -2.68
C HIS A 134 23.95 -21.59 -3.24
N VAL A 135 23.69 -21.63 -4.51
CA VAL A 135 23.19 -22.79 -5.25
C VAL A 135 24.26 -23.20 -6.26
N GLN A 136 24.67 -24.47 -6.22
CA GLN A 136 25.70 -25.01 -7.10
C GLN A 136 25.22 -26.31 -7.76
N ASP A 137 25.17 -26.32 -9.09
CA ASP A 137 24.85 -27.43 -9.97
C ASP A 137 23.58 -28.20 -9.56
N LEU A 138 22.60 -27.47 -9.03
CA LEU A 138 21.35 -28.00 -8.53
C LEU A 138 20.47 -28.53 -9.67
N THR A 139 20.00 -29.77 -9.54
CA THR A 139 18.84 -30.29 -10.29
C THR A 139 17.83 -30.87 -9.33
N LEU A 140 16.56 -30.85 -9.72
CA LEU A 140 15.47 -31.44 -8.94
C LEU A 140 14.75 -32.53 -9.78
N GLN A 141 14.28 -33.57 -9.11
CA GLN A 141 13.61 -34.68 -9.77
C GLN A 141 12.49 -35.25 -8.88
N TYR A 142 11.29 -35.42 -9.40
CA TYR A 142 10.23 -36.12 -8.71
C TYR A 142 10.48 -37.65 -8.78
N PRO A 143 9.95 -38.45 -7.82
CA PRO A 143 10.15 -39.88 -7.83
C PRO A 143 9.73 -40.53 -9.16
N GLY A 144 10.65 -41.27 -9.79
CA GLY A 144 10.42 -41.91 -11.08
C GLY A 144 10.38 -41.02 -12.31
N GLY A 145 10.60 -39.68 -12.15
CA GLY A 145 10.63 -38.72 -13.24
C GLY A 145 12.03 -38.51 -13.83
N GLN A 146 12.15 -37.54 -14.70
CA GLN A 146 13.40 -36.95 -15.21
C GLN A 146 13.77 -35.72 -14.40
N PRO A 147 15.03 -35.25 -14.43
CA PRO A 147 15.38 -33.95 -13.89
C PRO A 147 14.50 -32.82 -14.48
N LEU A 148 13.99 -31.93 -13.65
CA LEU A 148 13.07 -30.87 -14.09
C LEU A 148 13.77 -29.82 -14.95
N PHE A 149 15.04 -29.53 -14.67
CA PHE A 149 15.84 -28.52 -15.36
C PHE A 149 17.32 -28.92 -15.38
N HIS A 150 18.07 -28.34 -16.30
CA HIS A 150 19.53 -28.47 -16.36
C HIS A 150 20.20 -27.92 -15.10
N PRO A 151 21.42 -28.40 -14.74
CA PRO A 151 22.13 -27.93 -13.55
C PRO A 151 22.12 -26.42 -13.44
N LEU A 152 21.68 -25.92 -12.28
CA LEU A 152 21.50 -24.50 -11.99
C LEU A 152 22.48 -24.06 -10.91
N SER A 153 23.17 -22.93 -11.16
CA SER A 153 24.07 -22.32 -10.19
C SER A 153 23.84 -20.83 -10.11
N PHE A 154 23.68 -20.30 -8.89
CA PHE A 154 23.56 -18.87 -8.62
C PHE A 154 23.84 -18.55 -7.16
N GLU A 155 24.11 -17.27 -6.89
CA GLU A 155 24.19 -16.71 -5.54
C GLU A 155 23.18 -15.58 -5.37
N LEU A 156 22.67 -15.42 -4.15
CA LEU A 156 21.82 -14.30 -3.74
C LEU A 156 22.45 -13.62 -2.51
N LYS A 157 22.81 -12.35 -2.67
CA LYS A 157 23.43 -11.51 -1.63
C LYS A 157 22.40 -10.58 -0.99
N PRO A 158 22.68 -10.05 0.21
CA PRO A 158 21.81 -9.08 0.85
C PRO A 158 21.48 -7.89 -0.06
N GLY A 159 20.20 -7.55 -0.15
CA GLY A 159 19.68 -6.45 -0.98
C GLY A 159 19.59 -6.78 -2.48
N GLU A 160 20.02 -7.96 -2.94
CA GLU A 160 19.78 -8.40 -4.32
C GLU A 160 18.35 -8.89 -4.49
N ARG A 161 17.79 -8.64 -5.67
CA ARG A 161 16.47 -9.11 -6.10
C ARG A 161 16.64 -9.97 -7.33
N LEU A 162 16.54 -11.29 -7.13
CA LEU A 162 16.72 -12.29 -8.17
C LEU A 162 15.38 -12.68 -8.75
N ALA A 163 15.18 -12.42 -10.04
CA ALA A 163 14.04 -12.93 -10.79
C ALA A 163 14.38 -14.30 -11.40
N LEU A 164 13.52 -15.28 -11.09
CA LEU A 164 13.62 -16.64 -11.62
C LEU A 164 12.71 -16.77 -12.84
N LEU A 165 13.32 -16.92 -14.01
CA LEU A 165 12.66 -16.96 -15.30
C LEU A 165 12.59 -18.40 -15.83
N GLY A 166 11.75 -18.61 -16.83
CA GLY A 166 11.62 -19.90 -17.53
C GLY A 166 10.19 -20.19 -17.96
N PRO A 167 10.00 -21.08 -18.91
CA PRO A 167 8.67 -21.46 -19.40
C PRO A 167 7.81 -22.10 -18.30
N ASN A 168 6.51 -22.19 -18.53
CA ASN A 168 5.62 -22.94 -17.63
C ASN A 168 6.04 -24.41 -17.59
N GLY A 169 6.03 -25.01 -16.40
CA GLY A 169 6.49 -26.38 -16.19
C GLY A 169 8.02 -26.55 -16.06
N SER A 170 8.82 -25.47 -16.17
CA SER A 170 10.29 -25.57 -16.04
C SER A 170 10.80 -25.87 -14.63
N GLY A 171 9.91 -26.03 -13.63
CA GLY A 171 10.31 -26.36 -12.26
C GLY A 171 10.53 -25.16 -11.34
N LYS A 172 10.11 -23.92 -11.70
CA LYS A 172 10.25 -22.74 -10.86
C LYS A 172 9.64 -22.93 -9.47
N SER A 173 8.36 -23.29 -9.40
CA SER A 173 7.67 -23.51 -8.11
C SER A 173 8.25 -24.72 -7.36
N SER A 174 8.78 -25.75 -8.07
CA SER A 174 9.49 -26.87 -7.44
C SER A 174 10.80 -26.41 -6.80
N LEU A 175 11.53 -25.51 -7.45
CA LEU A 175 12.73 -24.90 -6.88
C LEU A 175 12.39 -24.08 -5.63
N LEU A 176 11.34 -23.25 -5.67
CA LEU A 176 10.89 -22.49 -4.48
C LEU A 176 10.43 -23.44 -3.35
N ALA A 177 9.73 -24.53 -3.68
CA ALA A 177 9.36 -25.56 -2.71
C ALA A 177 10.58 -26.24 -2.09
N TYR A 178 11.61 -26.54 -2.88
CA TYR A 178 12.86 -27.10 -2.40
C TYR A 178 13.57 -26.15 -1.43
N LEU A 179 13.75 -24.88 -1.81
CA LEU A 179 14.40 -23.87 -0.99
C LEU A 179 13.66 -23.58 0.33
N THR A 180 12.36 -23.87 0.36
CA THR A 180 11.51 -23.71 1.57
C THR A 180 11.25 -25.01 2.33
N GLY A 181 11.94 -26.12 1.97
CA GLY A 181 11.85 -27.42 2.65
C GLY A 181 10.56 -28.20 2.39
N HIS A 182 9.83 -27.90 1.31
CA HIS A 182 8.54 -28.53 0.99
C HIS A 182 8.57 -29.39 -0.30
N PHE A 183 9.75 -29.67 -0.85
CA PHE A 183 9.87 -30.48 -2.07
C PHE A 183 9.93 -31.96 -1.73
N ALA A 184 9.04 -32.75 -2.33
CA ALA A 184 8.94 -34.19 -2.12
C ALA A 184 9.63 -34.98 -3.25
N GLY A 185 10.91 -34.71 -3.49
CA GLY A 185 11.70 -35.37 -4.54
C GLY A 185 13.16 -35.50 -4.15
N THR A 186 13.99 -35.85 -5.13
CA THR A 186 15.45 -35.94 -4.99
C THR A 186 16.12 -34.74 -5.67
N HIS A 187 17.37 -34.45 -5.28
CA HIS A 187 18.17 -33.43 -5.89
C HIS A 187 19.60 -33.89 -6.12
N THR A 188 20.30 -33.20 -7.00
CA THR A 188 21.77 -33.26 -7.13
C THR A 188 22.32 -31.84 -6.97
N GLY A 189 23.63 -31.72 -6.77
CA GLY A 189 24.24 -30.42 -6.45
C GLY A 189 24.06 -30.04 -4.99
N SER A 190 24.32 -28.78 -4.65
CA SER A 190 24.25 -28.29 -3.27
C SER A 190 23.51 -26.97 -3.18
N VAL A 191 22.91 -26.75 -2.02
CA VAL A 191 22.34 -25.45 -1.62
C VAL A 191 22.84 -25.13 -0.22
N ASP A 192 23.63 -24.09 -0.13
CA ASP A 192 24.16 -23.59 1.14
C ASP A 192 23.48 -22.28 1.50
N HIS A 193 22.96 -22.21 2.70
CA HIS A 193 22.38 -21.00 3.28
C HIS A 193 22.55 -20.99 4.80
N PRO A 194 22.80 -19.82 5.40
CA PRO A 194 22.75 -19.68 6.84
C PRO A 194 21.34 -19.87 7.38
N GLN A 195 21.20 -19.94 8.69
CA GLN A 195 19.88 -19.93 9.31
C GLN A 195 19.22 -18.55 9.13
N LEU A 196 18.22 -18.49 8.26
CA LEU A 196 17.52 -17.26 7.88
C LEU A 196 16.07 -17.26 8.34
N LYS A 197 15.58 -16.09 8.67
CA LYS A 197 14.13 -15.83 8.70
C LYS A 197 13.67 -15.56 7.27
N VAL A 198 12.81 -16.43 6.76
CA VAL A 198 12.29 -16.37 5.40
C VAL A 198 10.81 -16.05 5.43
N SER A 199 10.38 -15.10 4.63
CA SER A 199 8.97 -14.84 4.37
C SER A 199 8.61 -15.36 2.98
N THR A 200 7.52 -16.12 2.89
CA THR A 200 7.11 -16.75 1.62
C THR A 200 5.74 -16.29 1.17
N LEU A 201 5.58 -16.10 -0.14
CA LEU A 201 4.30 -15.98 -0.81
C LEU A 201 4.20 -17.10 -1.84
N LYS A 202 3.39 -18.14 -1.55
CA LYS A 202 3.20 -19.30 -2.43
C LYS A 202 2.14 -18.98 -3.49
N GLN A 203 2.21 -19.63 -4.66
CA GLN A 203 1.22 -19.48 -5.73
C GLN A 203 -0.20 -19.84 -5.26
N GLN A 204 -0.33 -20.95 -4.55
CA GLN A 204 -1.59 -21.34 -3.91
C GLN A 204 -1.49 -21.19 -2.40
N THR A 205 -2.52 -20.62 -1.81
CA THR A 205 -2.59 -20.36 -0.38
C THR A 205 -3.63 -21.27 0.25
N THR A 206 -3.24 -22.03 1.24
CA THR A 206 -4.13 -22.93 2.02
C THR A 206 -4.36 -22.35 3.42
N LEU A 207 -4.57 -21.03 3.51
CA LEU A 207 -4.89 -20.38 4.79
C LEU A 207 -6.33 -20.68 5.17
N THR A 208 -6.55 -21.05 6.43
CA THR A 208 -7.86 -21.37 7.00
C THR A 208 -8.07 -20.62 8.31
N GLY A 209 -9.31 -20.53 8.76
CA GLY A 209 -9.68 -19.81 9.97
C GLY A 209 -9.83 -18.31 9.75
N THR A 210 -9.89 -17.55 10.85
CA THR A 210 -10.03 -16.10 10.81
C THR A 210 -8.68 -15.38 10.68
N LEU A 211 -8.69 -14.09 10.35
CA LEU A 211 -7.47 -13.25 10.37
C LEU A 211 -6.83 -13.19 11.77
N ALA A 212 -7.63 -13.33 12.84
CA ALA A 212 -7.14 -13.38 14.22
C ALA A 212 -6.44 -14.71 14.51
N ASP A 213 -6.98 -15.83 14.02
CA ASP A 213 -6.36 -17.15 14.13
C ASP A 213 -5.03 -17.16 13.39
N LEU A 214 -5.00 -16.68 12.14
CA LEU A 214 -3.77 -16.55 11.36
C LEU A 214 -2.71 -15.70 12.09
N ALA A 215 -3.11 -14.58 12.66
CA ALA A 215 -2.18 -13.70 13.38
C ALA A 215 -1.62 -14.41 14.63
N THR A 216 -2.44 -15.18 15.34
CA THR A 216 -2.03 -15.95 16.53
C THR A 216 -1.08 -17.09 16.15
N ASP A 217 -1.45 -17.91 15.18
CA ASP A 217 -0.68 -19.07 14.75
C ASP A 217 0.70 -18.70 14.19
N GLN A 218 0.77 -17.59 13.49
CA GLN A 218 2.00 -17.09 12.88
C GLN A 218 2.74 -16.05 13.75
N GLN A 219 2.25 -15.79 14.97
CA GLN A 219 2.82 -14.81 15.89
C GLN A 219 2.95 -13.40 15.29
N LEU A 220 1.97 -13.00 14.48
CA LEU A 220 1.92 -11.72 13.81
C LEU A 220 1.12 -10.69 14.61
N ASN A 221 1.43 -9.42 14.40
CA ASN A 221 0.62 -8.34 14.95
C ASN A 221 -0.70 -8.20 14.14
N LEU A 222 -1.83 -8.53 14.75
CA LEU A 222 -3.15 -8.46 14.12
C LEU A 222 -3.45 -7.04 13.58
N ASN A 223 -3.12 -5.99 14.33
CA ASN A 223 -3.38 -4.62 13.87
C ASN A 223 -2.53 -4.28 12.62
N ALA A 224 -1.28 -4.76 12.56
CA ALA A 224 -0.45 -4.59 11.37
C ALA A 224 -1.04 -5.35 10.18
N LEU A 225 -1.54 -6.57 10.38
CA LEU A 225 -2.21 -7.36 9.35
C LEU A 225 -3.44 -6.63 8.81
N LEU A 226 -4.36 -6.22 9.69
CA LEU A 226 -5.59 -5.52 9.30
C LEU A 226 -5.31 -4.17 8.60
N ASN A 227 -4.30 -3.43 9.06
CA ASN A 227 -3.87 -2.19 8.40
C ASN A 227 -3.29 -2.43 7.01
N THR A 228 -2.48 -3.49 6.84
CA THR A 228 -1.92 -3.84 5.53
C THR A 228 -3.01 -4.32 4.58
N LEU A 229 -3.98 -5.11 5.05
CA LEU A 229 -5.14 -5.53 4.26
C LEU A 229 -5.99 -4.34 3.81
N LYS A 230 -6.20 -3.36 4.69
CA LYS A 230 -6.88 -2.11 4.32
C LYS A 230 -6.12 -1.36 3.21
N LYS A 231 -4.80 -1.29 3.30
CA LYS A 231 -3.94 -0.68 2.27
C LYS A 231 -4.02 -1.43 0.93
N LEU A 232 -4.20 -2.74 0.97
CA LEU A 232 -4.45 -3.59 -0.20
C LEU A 232 -5.90 -3.54 -0.70
N GLY A 233 -6.74 -2.65 -0.14
CA GLY A 233 -8.13 -2.46 -0.57
C GLY A 233 -9.07 -3.60 -0.15
N LEU A 234 -8.74 -4.38 0.88
CA LEU A 234 -9.67 -5.38 1.41
C LEU A 234 -10.74 -4.68 2.26
N PRO A 235 -12.06 -4.85 1.96
CA PRO A 235 -13.14 -4.24 2.71
C PRO A 235 -13.17 -4.73 4.18
N ARG A 236 -13.54 -3.84 5.10
CA ARG A 236 -13.55 -4.17 6.54
C ARG A 236 -14.64 -5.16 6.94
N ASP A 237 -15.73 -5.20 6.20
CA ASP A 237 -16.85 -6.12 6.43
C ASP A 237 -16.44 -7.60 6.29
N VAL A 238 -15.42 -7.89 5.49
CA VAL A 238 -14.90 -9.26 5.31
C VAL A 238 -13.83 -9.65 6.34
N PHE A 239 -13.42 -8.78 7.24
CA PHE A 239 -12.36 -9.08 8.23
C PHE A 239 -12.72 -10.17 9.25
N HIS A 240 -14.02 -10.42 9.43
CA HIS A 240 -14.53 -11.48 10.30
C HIS A 240 -14.89 -12.77 9.54
N THR A 241 -14.76 -12.75 8.22
CA THR A 241 -15.06 -13.91 7.37
C THR A 241 -13.87 -14.88 7.43
N PRO A 242 -14.12 -16.19 7.58
CA PRO A 242 -13.08 -17.21 7.45
C PRO A 242 -12.33 -17.07 6.12
N ILE A 243 -11.01 -17.23 6.15
CA ILE A 243 -10.15 -16.94 4.98
C ILE A 243 -10.52 -17.85 3.80
N GLU A 244 -10.87 -19.11 4.04
CA GLU A 244 -11.31 -20.06 3.03
C GLU A 244 -12.62 -19.70 2.33
N GLN A 245 -13.42 -18.78 2.90
CA GLN A 245 -14.67 -18.28 2.32
C GLN A 245 -14.47 -16.97 1.53
N LEU A 246 -13.28 -16.38 1.61
CA LEU A 246 -12.92 -15.21 0.82
C LEU A 246 -12.74 -15.59 -0.66
N SER A 247 -12.92 -14.62 -1.56
CA SER A 247 -12.57 -14.82 -2.96
C SER A 247 -11.07 -15.10 -3.12
N MET A 248 -10.65 -15.78 -4.19
CA MET A 248 -9.24 -16.06 -4.45
C MET A 248 -8.36 -14.81 -4.42
N GLY A 249 -8.84 -13.70 -4.98
CA GLY A 249 -8.13 -12.42 -4.92
C GLY A 249 -8.00 -11.88 -3.50
N GLN A 250 -9.04 -12.02 -2.66
CA GLN A 250 -8.99 -11.63 -1.26
C GLN A 250 -8.04 -12.52 -0.45
N GLN A 251 -8.09 -13.85 -0.66
CA GLN A 251 -7.13 -14.78 -0.04
C GLN A 251 -5.69 -14.44 -0.44
N ARG A 252 -5.47 -14.07 -1.70
CA ARG A 252 -4.15 -13.66 -2.19
C ARG A 252 -3.66 -12.39 -1.50
N LYS A 253 -4.53 -11.41 -1.31
CA LYS A 253 -4.23 -10.19 -0.53
C LYS A 253 -3.91 -10.51 0.94
N VAL A 254 -4.57 -11.50 1.55
CA VAL A 254 -4.24 -11.96 2.91
C VAL A 254 -2.84 -12.58 2.96
N ALA A 255 -2.51 -13.47 2.03
CA ALA A 255 -1.18 -14.09 1.96
C ALA A 255 -0.06 -13.06 1.71
N LEU A 256 -0.31 -12.09 0.83
CA LEU A 256 0.63 -10.99 0.59
C LEU A 256 0.79 -10.14 1.84
N ALA A 257 -0.30 -9.72 2.50
CA ALA A 257 -0.25 -8.95 3.74
C ALA A 257 0.53 -9.68 4.83
N GLN A 258 0.30 -10.99 4.99
CA GLN A 258 1.07 -11.85 5.89
C GLN A 258 2.57 -11.79 5.57
N SER A 259 2.93 -11.97 4.30
CA SER A 259 4.33 -11.93 3.88
C SER A 259 4.97 -10.57 4.12
N LEU A 260 4.27 -9.47 3.84
CA LEU A 260 4.77 -8.10 4.02
C LEU A 260 5.05 -7.73 5.48
N ILE A 261 4.21 -8.20 6.42
CA ILE A 261 4.37 -7.90 7.85
C ILE A 261 5.28 -8.89 8.58
N THR A 262 5.64 -10.01 7.95
CA THR A 262 6.57 -10.99 8.54
C THR A 262 8.00 -10.48 8.42
N PRO A 263 8.69 -10.19 9.55
CA PRO A 263 10.06 -9.74 9.50
C PRO A 263 10.97 -10.84 8.95
N ALA A 264 11.68 -10.58 7.86
CA ALA A 264 12.50 -11.59 7.18
C ALA A 264 13.80 -11.00 6.61
N GLN A 265 14.82 -11.84 6.49
CA GLN A 265 16.06 -11.53 5.80
C GLN A 265 16.00 -11.87 4.32
N LEU A 266 15.14 -12.84 3.96
CA LEU A 266 14.90 -13.27 2.59
C LEU A 266 13.40 -13.40 2.34
N PHE A 267 12.93 -12.80 1.25
CA PHE A 267 11.58 -12.95 0.74
C PHE A 267 11.59 -13.87 -0.47
N ILE A 268 10.68 -14.86 -0.49
CA ILE A 268 10.52 -15.79 -1.61
C ILE A 268 9.08 -15.72 -2.09
N TRP A 269 8.87 -15.12 -3.27
CA TRP A 269 7.55 -14.83 -3.81
C TRP A 269 7.30 -15.54 -5.14
N ASP A 270 6.21 -16.28 -5.19
CA ASP A 270 5.74 -16.97 -6.39
C ASP A 270 4.53 -16.23 -6.96
N GLU A 271 4.71 -15.55 -8.09
CA GLU A 271 3.73 -14.77 -8.83
C GLU A 271 3.00 -13.72 -7.94
N PRO A 272 3.73 -12.78 -7.33
CA PRO A 272 3.15 -11.83 -6.37
C PRO A 272 2.09 -10.90 -6.97
N LEU A 273 2.11 -10.65 -8.28
CA LEU A 273 1.17 -9.75 -8.96
C LEU A 273 -0.18 -10.42 -9.28
N ASN A 274 -0.27 -11.74 -9.21
CA ASN A 274 -1.50 -12.45 -9.51
C ASN A 274 -2.65 -12.03 -8.59
N TYR A 275 -3.82 -11.75 -9.21
CA TYR A 275 -5.04 -11.28 -8.53
C TYR A 275 -4.93 -9.92 -7.85
N LEU A 276 -3.84 -9.17 -8.05
CA LEU A 276 -3.74 -7.78 -7.64
C LEU A 276 -4.27 -6.86 -8.74
N ASP A 277 -5.01 -5.83 -8.35
CA ASP A 277 -5.33 -4.74 -9.24
C ASP A 277 -4.08 -3.89 -9.51
N VAL A 278 -4.12 -3.10 -10.59
CA VAL A 278 -2.98 -2.30 -11.05
C VAL A 278 -2.44 -1.39 -9.95
N PHE A 279 -3.32 -0.80 -9.18
CA PHE A 279 -2.94 0.08 -8.09
C PHE A 279 -2.12 -0.65 -7.01
N ASN A 280 -2.51 -1.87 -6.61
CA ASN A 280 -1.74 -2.68 -5.67
C ASN A 280 -0.42 -3.17 -6.28
N GLN A 281 -0.38 -3.40 -7.61
CA GLN A 281 0.87 -3.73 -8.32
C GLN A 281 1.87 -2.57 -8.25
N ASP A 282 1.43 -1.34 -8.50
CA ASP A 282 2.27 -0.13 -8.40
C ASP A 282 2.74 0.13 -6.96
N GLN A 283 1.86 -0.10 -5.97
CA GLN A 283 2.25 -0.01 -4.57
C GLN A 283 3.34 -1.03 -4.21
N LEU A 284 3.22 -2.27 -4.70
CA LEU A 284 4.21 -3.32 -4.46
C LEU A 284 5.53 -3.00 -5.14
N LEU A 285 5.49 -2.52 -6.38
CA LEU A 285 6.66 -2.04 -7.12
C LEU A 285 7.39 -0.94 -6.35
N THR A 286 6.68 0.11 -5.97
CA THR A 286 7.21 1.23 -5.20
C THR A 286 7.82 0.77 -3.87
N LEU A 287 7.15 -0.14 -3.16
CA LEU A 287 7.63 -0.70 -1.90
C LEU A 287 8.99 -1.41 -2.08
N ILE A 288 9.12 -2.27 -3.09
CA ILE A 288 10.35 -3.01 -3.38
C ILE A 288 11.49 -2.05 -3.75
N GLN A 289 11.19 -1.04 -4.57
CA GLN A 289 12.17 -0.02 -4.96
C GLN A 289 12.66 0.85 -3.80
N GLN A 290 11.79 1.13 -2.82
CA GLN A 290 12.16 1.94 -1.65
C GLN A 290 12.88 1.14 -0.56
N THR A 291 12.49 -0.11 -0.34
CA THR A 291 13.00 -0.91 0.78
C THR A 291 14.18 -1.80 0.42
N HIS A 292 14.43 -2.02 -0.88
CA HIS A 292 15.49 -2.88 -1.40
C HIS A 292 15.64 -4.23 -0.66
N PRO A 293 14.56 -5.01 -0.50
CA PRO A 293 14.62 -6.28 0.23
C PRO A 293 15.49 -7.29 -0.53
N THR A 294 16.04 -8.27 0.18
CA THR A 294 16.57 -9.45 -0.50
C THR A 294 15.41 -10.33 -0.94
N LEU A 295 15.24 -10.50 -2.22
CA LEU A 295 14.06 -11.11 -2.82
C LEU A 295 14.44 -12.16 -3.88
N LEU A 296 13.83 -13.33 -3.78
CA LEU A 296 13.74 -14.32 -4.86
C LEU A 296 12.31 -14.31 -5.38
N VAL A 297 12.10 -13.96 -6.62
CA VAL A 297 10.76 -13.81 -7.21
C VAL A 297 10.60 -14.61 -8.50
N VAL A 298 9.47 -15.28 -8.63
CA VAL A 298 8.96 -15.81 -9.89
C VAL A 298 7.85 -14.88 -10.36
N GLU A 299 7.98 -14.34 -11.55
CA GLU A 299 6.98 -13.47 -12.17
C GLU A 299 7.04 -13.58 -13.69
N HIS A 300 5.92 -13.27 -14.35
CA HIS A 300 5.79 -13.29 -15.81
C HIS A 300 5.68 -11.89 -16.42
N ASP A 301 5.40 -10.88 -15.62
CA ASP A 301 5.35 -9.49 -16.06
C ASP A 301 6.77 -8.95 -16.23
N GLN A 302 7.19 -8.79 -17.49
CA GLN A 302 8.53 -8.32 -17.83
C GLN A 302 8.78 -6.89 -17.34
N HIS A 303 7.76 -6.03 -17.39
CA HIS A 303 7.87 -4.66 -16.91
C HIS A 303 8.19 -4.60 -15.43
N PHE A 304 7.49 -5.39 -14.63
CA PHE A 304 7.77 -5.48 -13.19
C PHE A 304 9.18 -6.04 -12.92
N ILE A 305 9.58 -7.09 -13.61
CA ILE A 305 10.91 -7.70 -13.47
C ILE A 305 12.00 -6.69 -13.79
N ASP A 306 11.89 -5.95 -14.89
CA ASP A 306 12.89 -4.96 -15.31
C ASP A 306 13.02 -3.80 -14.31
N GLN A 307 11.96 -3.50 -13.58
CA GLN A 307 11.94 -2.43 -12.58
C GLN A 307 12.53 -2.84 -11.23
N ILE A 308 12.44 -4.11 -10.84
CA ILE A 308 12.85 -4.56 -9.51
C ILE A 308 14.11 -5.42 -9.49
N ALA A 309 14.33 -6.24 -10.52
CA ALA A 309 15.38 -7.27 -10.50
C ALA A 309 16.78 -6.66 -10.64
N THR A 310 17.67 -7.05 -9.73
CA THR A 310 19.10 -6.78 -9.86
C THR A 310 19.84 -7.91 -10.57
N LYS A 311 19.20 -9.10 -10.63
CA LYS A 311 19.75 -10.32 -11.23
C LYS A 311 18.62 -11.17 -11.80
N GLN A 312 18.88 -11.81 -12.91
CA GLN A 312 17.93 -12.73 -13.54
C GLN A 312 18.60 -14.08 -13.76
N VAL A 313 17.87 -15.16 -13.50
CA VAL A 313 18.31 -16.53 -13.68
C VAL A 313 17.21 -17.30 -14.41
N THR A 314 17.57 -17.98 -15.48
CA THR A 314 16.60 -18.72 -16.31
C THR A 314 16.71 -20.22 -16.08
N LEU A 315 15.59 -20.86 -15.70
CA LEU A 315 15.48 -22.31 -15.67
C LEU A 315 15.25 -22.83 -17.08
N THR A 316 16.19 -23.67 -17.55
CA THR A 316 16.05 -24.38 -18.82
C THR A 316 15.57 -25.81 -18.52
N PRO A 317 14.37 -26.21 -18.99
CA PRO A 317 13.88 -27.57 -18.78
C PRO A 317 14.86 -28.62 -19.30
N SER A 318 14.93 -29.75 -18.61
CA SER A 318 15.68 -30.93 -19.10
C SER A 318 14.80 -31.73 -20.05
N SER A 319 14.32 -31.13 -21.15
CA SER A 319 13.50 -31.74 -22.24
C SER A 319 12.67 -32.96 -21.90
#